data_26561bca08abc9fd995c049722f9fe9e
#
_entry.id   26561bca08abc9fd995c049722f9fe9e
#
_cell.length_a   1.000
_cell.length_b   1.000
_cell.length_c   1.000
_cell.angle_alpha   90.00
_cell.angle_beta   90.00
_cell.angle_gamma   90.00
#
_symmetry.space_group_name_H-M   'P 1'
#
loop_
_entity.id
_entity.type
_entity.pdbx_description
1 polymer ?
#
loop_
_entity_poly.entity_id
_entity_poly.type
_entity_poly.pdbx_seq_one_letter_code
_entity_poly.pdbx_strand_id
1 'polypeptide(L)'
;SIAGWKGINESDMILMPDDSTSIIDPFTDDATAILRCDVEEPSTMQGYERDPRSVAKRAEAYLTSTGLGDTAFFGPEPEFFVFDDVKFKVEMQGASYAINSEEAAWASGDHFEEGNTGHRPGVKGGYFPVPPVDSFTRQQTTRRNYAISLS
;
A
#
# COMPACT_ATOMS: atom_id res chain seq x y z
N SER A 1 -19.76 -15.09 4.85
CA SER A 1 -19.33 -16.19 3.97
C SER A 1 -18.10 -15.79 3.15
N ILE A 2 -17.27 -16.76 2.84
CA ILE A 2 -16.16 -16.60 1.91
C ILE A 2 -16.61 -17.18 0.57
N ALA A 3 -16.84 -16.31 -0.41
CA ALA A 3 -17.46 -16.67 -1.69
C ALA A 3 -16.76 -17.87 -2.36
N GLY A 4 -17.53 -18.93 -2.62
CA GLY A 4 -17.04 -20.17 -3.25
C GLY A 4 -16.26 -21.12 -2.32
N TRP A 5 -16.05 -20.78 -1.03
CA TRP A 5 -15.18 -21.56 -0.14
C TRP A 5 -15.82 -21.93 1.19
N LYS A 6 -16.49 -20.97 1.84
CA LYS A 6 -17.09 -21.16 3.16
C LYS A 6 -18.55 -20.69 3.20
N GLY A 7 -19.40 -21.46 3.82
CA GLY A 7 -20.75 -21.06 4.16
C GLY A 7 -20.78 -19.94 5.20
N ILE A 8 -21.93 -19.31 5.39
CA ILE A 8 -22.07 -18.19 6.35
C ILE A 8 -21.79 -18.61 7.80
N ASN A 9 -22.09 -19.86 8.13
CA ASN A 9 -21.90 -20.44 9.46
C ASN A 9 -20.48 -20.97 9.72
N GLU A 10 -19.59 -20.87 8.74
CA GLU A 10 -18.19 -21.35 8.81
C GLU A 10 -17.19 -20.30 8.37
N SER A 11 -17.65 -19.06 8.13
CA SER A 11 -16.81 -18.01 7.53
C SER A 11 -16.03 -17.18 8.55
N ASP A 12 -16.36 -17.29 9.82
CA ASP A 12 -15.65 -16.56 10.86
C ASP A 12 -14.33 -17.26 11.16
N MET A 13 -13.25 -16.49 11.08
CA MET A 13 -11.88 -16.95 11.32
C MET A 13 -11.29 -16.26 12.54
N ILE A 14 -10.26 -16.84 13.11
CA ILE A 14 -9.47 -16.22 14.19
C ILE A 14 -8.34 -15.42 13.57
N LEU A 15 -8.13 -14.21 14.07
CA LEU A 15 -6.93 -13.44 13.80
C LEU A 15 -5.94 -13.65 14.95
N MET A 16 -4.85 -14.35 14.67
CA MET A 16 -3.77 -14.59 15.62
C MET A 16 -2.68 -13.55 15.43
N PRO A 17 -2.50 -12.61 16.38
CA PRO A 17 -1.50 -11.57 16.24
C PRO A 17 -0.07 -12.12 16.19
N ASP A 18 0.76 -11.51 15.35
CA ASP A 18 2.19 -11.73 15.30
C ASP A 18 2.90 -10.51 15.92
N ASP A 19 3.27 -10.64 17.18
CA ASP A 19 3.85 -9.55 17.97
C ASP A 19 5.16 -9.02 17.38
N SER A 20 5.89 -9.85 16.62
CA SER A 20 7.12 -9.45 15.95
C SER A 20 6.90 -8.39 14.86
N THR A 21 5.65 -8.22 14.43
CA THR A 21 5.25 -7.26 13.40
C THR A 21 4.67 -5.97 13.96
N SER A 22 4.72 -5.79 15.29
CA SER A 22 4.13 -4.63 15.96
C SER A 22 4.85 -3.34 15.58
N ILE A 23 4.08 -2.37 15.09
CA ILE A 23 4.53 -1.01 14.82
C ILE A 23 3.54 0.00 15.39
N ILE A 24 4.03 1.19 15.71
CA ILE A 24 3.15 2.31 16.06
C ILE A 24 2.80 3.04 14.77
N ASP A 25 1.51 3.28 14.55
CA ASP A 25 1.02 4.05 13.42
C ASP A 25 1.51 5.51 13.52
N PRO A 26 2.33 5.98 12.56
CA PRO A 26 2.86 7.34 12.60
C PRO A 26 1.85 8.39 12.11
N PHE A 27 0.68 7.99 11.61
CA PHE A 27 -0.30 8.87 10.97
C PHE A 27 -1.53 9.15 11.83
N THR A 28 -1.64 8.54 13.00
CA THR A 28 -2.76 8.75 13.92
C THR A 28 -2.37 9.64 15.10
N ASP A 29 -3.28 10.50 15.52
CA ASP A 29 -3.06 11.37 16.68
C ASP A 29 -3.02 10.58 18.00
N ASP A 30 -3.84 9.54 18.09
CA ASP A 30 -3.83 8.61 19.21
C ASP A 30 -2.80 7.51 19.00
N ALA A 31 -2.15 7.07 20.08
CA ALA A 31 -1.18 5.98 20.02
C ALA A 31 -1.87 4.67 19.57
N THR A 32 -1.67 4.34 18.31
CA THR A 32 -2.29 3.20 17.65
C THR A 32 -1.25 2.15 17.30
N ALA A 33 -1.44 0.93 17.78
CA ALA A 33 -0.59 -0.21 17.40
C ALA A 33 -1.18 -0.93 16.19
N ILE A 34 -0.33 -1.19 15.20
CA ILE A 34 -0.64 -2.01 14.05
C ILE A 34 0.09 -3.35 14.21
N LEU A 35 -0.66 -4.45 14.08
CA LEU A 35 -0.11 -5.80 14.09
C LEU A 35 -0.58 -6.57 12.86
N ARG A 36 0.32 -7.35 12.29
CA ARG A 36 -0.08 -8.34 11.30
C ARG A 36 -0.58 -9.59 12.02
N CYS A 37 -1.64 -10.20 11.50
CA CYS A 37 -2.21 -11.39 12.08
C CYS A 37 -2.17 -12.55 11.09
N ASP A 38 -1.98 -13.75 11.61
CA ASP A 38 -2.30 -14.97 10.88
C ASP A 38 -3.81 -15.21 10.92
N VAL A 39 -4.35 -15.79 9.88
CA VAL A 39 -5.74 -16.22 9.84
C VAL A 39 -5.81 -17.71 10.13
N GLU A 40 -6.56 -18.10 11.17
CA GLU A 40 -6.66 -19.48 11.61
C GLU A 40 -8.09 -19.99 11.57
N GLU A 41 -8.24 -21.29 11.30
CA GLU A 41 -9.50 -22.02 11.37
C GLU A 41 -9.91 -22.23 12.83
N PRO A 42 -11.08 -21.77 13.27
CA PRO A 42 -11.49 -21.90 14.66
C PRO A 42 -11.60 -23.35 15.16
N SER A 43 -11.95 -24.27 14.27
CA SER A 43 -12.15 -25.69 14.61
C SER A 43 -10.87 -26.46 14.82
N THR A 44 -9.78 -26.05 14.19
CA THR A 44 -8.51 -26.77 14.18
C THR A 44 -7.36 -25.98 14.81
N MET A 45 -7.52 -24.67 14.94
CA MET A 45 -6.46 -23.72 15.33
C MET A 45 -5.22 -23.85 14.41
N GLN A 46 -5.46 -24.14 13.14
CA GLN A 46 -4.43 -24.22 12.11
C GLN A 46 -4.59 -23.05 11.13
N GLY A 47 -3.48 -22.60 10.56
CA GLY A 47 -3.49 -21.54 9.56
C GLY A 47 -4.46 -21.84 8.42
N TYR A 48 -5.29 -20.86 8.07
CA TYR A 48 -6.22 -21.00 6.96
C TYR A 48 -5.45 -21.23 5.66
N GLU A 49 -5.78 -22.31 4.98
CA GLU A 49 -5.01 -22.78 3.82
C GLU A 49 -4.86 -21.74 2.71
N ARG A 50 -5.87 -20.89 2.55
CA ARG A 50 -5.95 -19.88 1.49
C ARG A 50 -5.55 -18.47 1.93
N ASP A 51 -5.12 -18.32 3.16
CA ASP A 51 -4.55 -17.08 3.64
C ASP A 51 -3.18 -16.86 2.97
N PRO A 52 -2.94 -15.69 2.32
CA PRO A 52 -1.66 -15.39 1.66
C PRO A 52 -0.45 -15.49 2.59
N ARG A 53 -0.60 -15.08 3.85
CA ARG A 53 0.48 -15.16 4.84
C ARG A 53 0.78 -16.62 5.22
N SER A 54 -0.23 -17.45 5.36
CA SER A 54 -0.07 -18.89 5.57
C SER A 54 0.62 -19.58 4.37
N VAL A 55 0.32 -19.14 3.14
CA VAL A 55 1.01 -19.61 1.93
C VAL A 55 2.49 -19.25 1.98
N ALA A 56 2.82 -17.99 2.31
CA ALA A 56 4.20 -17.53 2.41
C ALA A 56 4.99 -18.33 3.47
N LYS A 57 4.42 -18.53 4.65
CA LYS A 57 5.05 -19.35 5.71
C LYS A 57 5.33 -20.80 5.26
N ARG A 58 4.38 -21.41 4.52
CA ARG A 58 4.61 -22.74 3.96
C ARG A 58 5.72 -22.75 2.91
N ALA A 59 5.82 -21.70 2.10
CA ALA A 59 6.89 -21.57 1.11
C ALA A 59 8.27 -21.44 1.75
N GLU A 60 8.41 -20.67 2.82
CA GLU A 60 9.65 -20.56 3.60
C GLU A 60 10.04 -21.91 4.22
N ALA A 61 9.07 -22.59 4.85
CA ALA A 61 9.29 -23.90 5.43
C ALA A 61 9.73 -24.92 4.36
N TYR A 62 9.13 -24.86 3.18
CA TYR A 62 9.51 -25.71 2.04
C TYR A 62 10.94 -25.42 1.58
N LEU A 63 11.32 -24.15 1.40
CA LEU A 63 12.69 -23.76 1.04
C LEU A 63 13.70 -24.38 2.01
N THR A 64 13.50 -24.21 3.29
CA THR A 64 14.36 -24.76 4.33
C THR A 64 14.43 -26.30 4.25
N SER A 65 13.31 -26.97 4.01
CA SER A 65 13.24 -28.43 3.91
C SER A 65 14.02 -29.01 2.71
N THR A 66 14.21 -28.22 1.65
CA THR A 66 14.97 -28.65 0.46
C THR A 66 16.47 -28.64 0.69
N GLY A 67 16.96 -27.94 1.69
CA GLY A 67 18.40 -27.72 1.95
C GLY A 67 19.07 -26.78 0.92
N LEU A 68 18.32 -26.17 0.02
CA LEU A 68 18.85 -25.21 -0.97
C LEU A 68 19.14 -23.83 -0.37
N GLY A 69 18.42 -23.48 0.69
CA GLY A 69 18.60 -22.23 1.40
C GLY A 69 17.72 -22.21 2.67
N ASP A 70 18.04 -21.33 3.58
CA ASP A 70 17.31 -21.10 4.82
C ASP A 70 16.54 -19.78 4.83
N THR A 71 16.85 -18.89 3.87
CA THR A 71 16.29 -17.55 3.80
C THR A 71 16.02 -17.15 2.35
N ALA A 72 14.90 -16.50 2.13
CA ALA A 72 14.55 -15.85 0.87
C ALA A 72 14.42 -14.34 1.08
N PHE A 73 15.09 -13.56 0.24
CA PHE A 73 14.99 -12.09 0.26
C PHE A 73 14.11 -11.62 -0.91
N PHE A 74 13.19 -10.72 -0.60
CA PHE A 74 12.32 -10.09 -1.59
C PHE A 74 12.52 -8.58 -1.54
N GLY A 75 12.54 -7.94 -2.72
CA GLY A 75 12.58 -6.48 -2.85
C GLY A 75 11.22 -5.98 -3.36
N PRO A 76 10.27 -5.65 -2.49
CA PRO A 76 8.98 -5.12 -2.93
C PRO A 76 9.15 -3.73 -3.53
N GLU A 77 8.39 -3.43 -4.58
CA GLU A 77 8.33 -2.13 -5.25
C GLU A 77 6.89 -1.57 -5.13
N PRO A 78 6.46 -1.12 -3.93
CA PRO A 78 5.13 -0.58 -3.76
C PRO A 78 5.00 0.76 -4.48
N GLU A 79 4.03 0.86 -5.40
CA GLU A 79 3.71 2.08 -6.12
C GLU A 79 2.46 2.72 -5.51
N PHE A 80 2.51 4.01 -5.24
CA PHE A 80 1.39 4.74 -4.66
C PHE A 80 1.41 6.22 -5.06
N PHE A 81 0.26 6.86 -4.94
CA PHE A 81 0.14 8.29 -5.14
C PHE A 81 0.12 9.01 -3.79
N VAL A 82 0.78 10.16 -3.74
CA VAL A 82 0.67 11.11 -2.63
C VAL A 82 -0.18 12.29 -3.13
N PHE A 83 -1.27 12.56 -2.45
CA PHE A 83 -2.18 13.65 -2.81
C PHE A 83 -1.97 14.82 -1.85
N ASP A 84 -1.98 16.05 -2.38
CA ASP A 84 -2.02 17.27 -1.58
C ASP A 84 -3.42 17.52 -1.03
N ASP A 85 -4.46 17.11 -1.78
CA ASP A 85 -5.86 17.25 -1.43
C ASP A 85 -6.68 16.13 -2.07
N VAL A 86 -7.76 15.72 -1.45
CA VAL A 86 -8.68 14.70 -1.97
C VAL A 86 -10.09 15.26 -1.98
N LYS A 87 -10.67 15.37 -3.18
CA LYS A 87 -12.03 15.86 -3.41
C LYS A 87 -12.90 14.76 -3.99
N PHE A 88 -13.83 14.28 -3.19
CA PHE A 88 -14.80 13.30 -3.63
C PHE A 88 -16.16 13.52 -2.96
N LYS A 89 -17.19 13.00 -3.60
CA LYS A 89 -18.55 12.98 -3.07
C LYS A 89 -19.15 11.60 -3.34
N VAL A 90 -19.73 11.01 -2.32
CA VAL A 90 -20.43 9.72 -2.43
C VAL A 90 -21.80 9.87 -1.77
N GLU A 91 -22.86 9.70 -2.56
CA GLU A 91 -24.24 9.78 -2.12
C GLU A 91 -25.04 8.61 -2.69
N MET A 92 -26.24 8.36 -2.16
CA MET A 92 -27.08 7.25 -2.63
C MET A 92 -27.39 7.31 -4.13
N GLN A 93 -27.54 8.52 -4.66
CA GLN A 93 -27.87 8.75 -6.06
C GLN A 93 -26.67 8.87 -7.00
N GLY A 94 -25.46 8.88 -6.48
CA GLY A 94 -24.27 8.96 -7.33
C GLY A 94 -22.99 9.28 -6.58
N ALA A 95 -21.89 9.25 -7.33
CA ALA A 95 -20.58 9.61 -6.84
C ALA A 95 -19.85 10.51 -7.84
N SER A 96 -18.99 11.36 -7.36
CA SER A 96 -18.11 12.19 -8.18
C SER A 96 -16.76 12.38 -7.51
N TYR A 97 -15.75 12.63 -8.34
CA TYR A 97 -14.42 13.04 -7.92
C TYR A 97 -13.84 14.03 -8.92
N ALA A 98 -12.86 14.81 -8.49
CA ALA A 98 -12.10 15.68 -9.37
C ALA A 98 -10.62 15.41 -9.18
N ILE A 99 -9.90 15.28 -10.28
CA ILE A 99 -8.46 15.07 -10.30
C ILE A 99 -7.79 16.26 -10.97
N ASN A 100 -6.75 16.78 -10.35
CA ASN A 100 -5.80 17.71 -10.95
C ASN A 100 -4.37 17.28 -10.64
N SER A 101 -3.44 17.62 -11.51
CA SER A 101 -2.02 17.35 -11.32
C SER A 101 -1.22 18.37 -12.13
N GLU A 102 -0.15 18.87 -11.55
CA GLU A 102 0.79 19.75 -12.25
C GLU A 102 1.38 19.11 -13.50
N GLU A 103 1.50 17.78 -13.51
CA GLU A 103 2.03 17.01 -14.63
C GLU A 103 0.95 16.55 -15.62
N ALA A 104 -0.31 16.88 -15.39
CA ALA A 104 -1.38 16.49 -16.28
C ALA A 104 -1.34 17.28 -17.60
N ALA A 105 -1.79 16.65 -18.67
CA ALA A 105 -1.79 17.26 -20.00
C ALA A 105 -2.62 18.55 -20.07
N TRP A 106 -3.69 18.64 -19.28
CA TRP A 106 -4.56 19.83 -19.21
C TRP A 106 -3.94 20.99 -18.42
N ALA A 107 -2.93 20.73 -17.58
CA ALA A 107 -2.23 21.74 -16.78
C ALA A 107 -0.96 22.31 -17.45
N SER A 108 -0.66 21.90 -18.69
CA SER A 108 0.61 22.24 -19.36
C SER A 108 0.83 23.73 -19.68
N GLY A 109 -0.15 24.58 -19.48
CA GLY A 109 -0.05 26.04 -19.62
C GLY A 109 -0.15 26.78 -18.30
N ASP A 110 -0.35 26.06 -17.19
CA ASP A 110 -0.56 26.64 -15.88
C ASP A 110 0.76 27.04 -15.22
N HIS A 111 0.69 28.02 -14.33
CA HIS A 111 1.80 28.41 -13.46
C HIS A 111 1.40 28.11 -12.02
N PHE A 112 2.28 27.42 -11.31
CA PHE A 112 2.05 27.01 -9.94
C PHE A 112 2.78 27.94 -8.95
N GLU A 113 2.36 27.90 -7.68
CA GLU A 113 2.76 28.84 -6.64
C GLU A 113 4.28 29.00 -6.50
N GLU A 114 5.02 27.93 -6.73
CA GLU A 114 6.48 27.92 -6.63
C GLU A 114 7.19 28.39 -7.92
N GLY A 115 6.44 28.92 -8.89
CA GLY A 115 6.99 29.38 -10.16
C GLY A 115 7.21 28.27 -11.18
N ASN A 116 6.78 27.08 -10.89
CA ASN A 116 6.83 25.95 -11.79
C ASN A 116 5.76 26.06 -12.88
N THR A 117 6.09 25.70 -14.10
CA THR A 117 5.12 25.62 -15.19
C THR A 117 4.65 24.19 -15.32
N GLY A 118 3.34 24.00 -15.52
CA GLY A 118 2.74 22.69 -15.72
C GLY A 118 3.48 21.90 -16.78
N HIS A 119 3.80 20.66 -16.47
CA HIS A 119 4.61 19.77 -17.28
C HIS A 119 3.74 18.79 -18.06
N ARG A 120 4.16 18.45 -19.27
CA ARG A 120 3.51 17.45 -20.09
C ARG A 120 4.43 16.24 -20.26
N PRO A 121 4.37 15.27 -19.35
CA PRO A 121 5.18 14.06 -19.46
C PRO A 121 4.75 13.20 -20.66
N GLY A 122 5.60 12.28 -21.08
CA GLY A 122 5.30 11.27 -22.09
C GLY A 122 4.33 10.20 -21.60
N VAL A 123 4.27 9.08 -22.30
CA VAL A 123 3.31 7.98 -22.04
C VAL A 123 3.39 7.40 -20.62
N LYS A 124 4.57 7.43 -20.02
CA LYS A 124 4.79 7.05 -18.61
C LYS A 124 5.10 8.29 -17.76
N GLY A 125 4.25 9.29 -17.86
CA GLY A 125 4.44 10.55 -17.18
C GLY A 125 4.70 10.43 -15.69
N GLY A 126 5.63 11.22 -15.17
CA GLY A 126 6.00 11.23 -13.77
C GLY A 126 6.85 10.06 -13.29
N TYR A 127 7.16 9.09 -14.15
CA TYR A 127 7.93 7.91 -13.73
C TYR A 127 9.39 8.24 -13.39
N PHE A 128 10.01 9.13 -14.17
CA PHE A 128 11.35 9.68 -13.88
C PHE A 128 11.34 11.20 -13.95
N PRO A 129 10.66 11.88 -13.01
CA PRO A 129 10.72 13.33 -12.96
C PRO A 129 12.15 13.78 -12.62
N VAL A 130 12.63 14.80 -13.33
CA VAL A 130 13.98 15.35 -13.12
C VAL A 130 13.94 16.88 -13.10
N PRO A 131 14.72 17.53 -12.22
CA PRO A 131 14.86 18.98 -12.24
C PRO A 131 15.42 19.47 -13.58
N PRO A 132 15.03 20.65 -14.08
CA PRO A 132 14.10 21.62 -13.46
C PRO A 132 12.64 21.42 -13.81
N VAL A 133 12.27 20.37 -14.55
CA VAL A 133 10.89 20.10 -15.00
C VAL A 133 10.07 19.32 -13.99
N ASP A 134 10.68 18.88 -12.91
CA ASP A 134 10.03 18.14 -11.83
C ASP A 134 9.53 19.09 -10.75
N SER A 135 8.23 19.29 -10.68
CA SER A 135 7.57 20.05 -9.63
C SER A 135 7.69 19.39 -8.24
N PHE A 136 8.00 18.11 -8.19
CA PHE A 136 8.05 17.32 -6.97
C PHE A 136 9.43 17.22 -6.32
N THR A 137 10.49 17.76 -6.94
CA THR A 137 11.85 17.66 -6.40
C THR A 137 11.96 18.18 -4.97
N ARG A 138 11.28 19.27 -4.65
CA ARG A 138 11.22 19.81 -3.28
C ARG A 138 10.49 18.90 -2.31
N GLN A 139 9.49 18.18 -2.78
CA GLN A 139 8.67 17.27 -1.97
C GLN A 139 9.34 15.90 -1.77
N GLN A 140 10.39 15.58 -2.51
CA GLN A 140 11.09 14.30 -2.38
C GLN A 140 11.64 14.08 -0.98
N THR A 141 12.09 15.12 -0.28
CA THR A 141 12.56 14.99 1.10
C THR A 141 11.41 14.60 2.03
N THR A 142 10.24 15.18 1.86
CA THR A 142 9.04 14.83 2.62
C THR A 142 8.57 13.43 2.25
N ARG A 143 8.55 13.07 0.98
CA ARG A 143 8.20 11.73 0.50
C ARG A 143 9.16 10.66 0.99
N ARG A 144 10.46 10.94 1.05
CA ARG A 144 11.44 10.04 1.67
C ARG A 144 11.13 9.76 3.13
N ASN A 145 10.71 10.78 3.87
CA ASN A 145 10.34 10.62 5.28
C ASN A 145 9.10 9.73 5.43
N TYR A 146 8.12 9.85 4.55
CA TYR A 146 6.96 8.95 4.49
C TYR A 146 7.34 7.53 4.10
N ALA A 147 8.19 7.35 3.09
CA ALA A 147 8.66 6.03 2.66
C ALA A 147 9.48 5.31 3.75
N ILE A 148 10.31 6.04 4.50
CA ILE A 148 11.08 5.48 5.63
C ILE A 148 10.17 5.08 6.79
N SER A 149 9.05 5.76 7.01
CA SER A 149 8.08 5.40 8.05
C SER A 149 7.23 4.18 7.69
N LEU A 150 7.23 3.75 6.43
CA LEU A 150 6.51 2.57 5.93
C LEU A 150 7.42 1.34 5.77
N SER A 151 8.71 1.47 5.97
CA SER A 151 9.69 0.38 5.93
C SER A 151 10.00 -0.17 7.32
#